data_6190bbd69f4253d4cc758a775c372025
#
_entry.id   6190bbd69f4253d4cc758a775c372025
#
_cell.length_a   1.000
_cell.length_b   1.000
_cell.length_c   1.000
_cell.angle_alpha   90.00
_cell.angle_beta   90.00
_cell.angle_gamma   90.00
#
_symmetry.space_group_name_H-M   'P 1'
#
loop_
_entity.id
_entity.type
_entity.pdbx_description
1 polymer ?
#
loop_
_entity_poly.entity_id
_entity_poly.type
_entity_poly.pdbx_seq_one_letter_code
_entity_poly.pdbx_strand_id
1 'polypeptide(L)'
;MKMMDCVKVIAEKNEYARDGVHKGMYGWICDERNISSSWLVNFPQCGEKADIETLSIKEKDLIQVPVMHAIVNEQIKAEFETGFCDGGKVEGDNCVEVIAEVPEYVKHGVHRGMQGLILPERAKEKGDLIVRFPQSGGDDIATIPVREEDLMYIQVMYAIVNNVIKHEFEWEEQHYGDKKS
;
A
#
# COMPACT_ATOMS: atom_id res chain seq x y z
N MET A 1 -3.46 -6.07 16.45
CA MET A 1 -2.29 -6.45 15.63
C MET A 1 -1.54 -7.58 16.31
N LYS A 2 -0.79 -8.38 15.61
CA LYS A 2 0.01 -9.53 16.10
C LYS A 2 1.31 -9.64 15.30
N MET A 3 2.24 -10.47 15.76
CA MET A 3 3.46 -10.81 15.04
C MET A 3 3.17 -11.27 13.60
N MET A 4 3.96 -10.83 12.65
CA MET A 4 3.85 -11.05 11.18
C MET A 4 2.71 -10.28 10.49
N ASP A 5 1.91 -9.49 11.20
CA ASP A 5 0.98 -8.58 10.53
C ASP A 5 1.74 -7.52 9.72
N CYS A 6 1.30 -7.30 8.48
CA CYS A 6 1.77 -6.18 7.67
C CYS A 6 1.12 -4.89 8.15
N VAL A 7 1.89 -3.84 8.24
CA VAL A 7 1.46 -2.52 8.73
C VAL A 7 1.99 -1.39 7.86
N LYS A 8 1.31 -0.26 7.91
CA LYS A 8 1.72 0.97 7.24
C LYS A 8 1.77 2.12 8.24
N VAL A 9 2.80 2.94 8.16
CA VAL A 9 2.94 4.14 8.99
C VAL A 9 1.99 5.23 8.47
N ILE A 10 1.14 5.75 9.35
CA ILE A 10 0.14 6.78 9.00
C ILE A 10 0.47 8.17 9.55
N ALA A 11 1.54 8.30 10.33
CA ALA A 11 1.96 9.57 10.92
C ALA A 11 3.42 9.88 10.60
N GLU A 12 3.69 11.13 10.16
CA GLU A 12 5.05 11.64 10.05
C GLU A 12 5.50 12.17 11.42
N LYS A 13 6.60 11.63 11.95
CA LYS A 13 7.15 12.01 13.24
C LYS A 13 8.66 12.08 13.22
N ASN A 14 9.23 13.13 13.81
CA ASN A 14 10.67 13.30 13.90
C ASN A 14 11.39 12.14 14.60
N GLU A 15 10.71 11.49 15.57
CA GLU A 15 11.25 10.32 16.28
C GLU A 15 11.44 9.09 15.38
N TYR A 16 10.65 8.96 14.31
CA TYR A 16 10.78 7.89 13.30
C TYR A 16 11.66 8.33 12.12
N ALA A 17 11.48 9.59 11.68
CA ALA A 17 12.18 10.15 10.52
C ALA A 17 13.70 10.18 10.68
N ARG A 18 14.22 10.43 11.90
CA ARG A 18 15.66 10.41 12.18
C ARG A 18 16.30 9.03 11.94
N ASP A 19 15.52 7.98 12.04
CA ASP A 19 15.93 6.59 11.80
C ASP A 19 15.51 6.12 10.38
N GLY A 20 15.12 7.06 9.51
CA GLY A 20 14.78 6.84 8.10
C GLY A 20 13.38 6.30 7.86
N VAL A 21 12.52 6.26 8.89
CA VAL A 21 11.15 5.74 8.76
C VAL A 21 10.16 6.89 8.64
N HIS A 22 9.40 6.90 7.54
CA HIS A 22 8.50 7.98 7.16
C HIS A 22 7.06 7.50 6.97
N LYS A 23 6.12 8.43 7.03
CA LYS A 23 4.70 8.20 6.73
C LYS A 23 4.53 7.57 5.35
N GLY A 24 3.70 6.53 5.25
CA GLY A 24 3.46 5.77 4.04
C GLY A 24 4.31 4.53 3.91
N MET A 25 5.40 4.38 4.67
CA MET A 25 6.25 3.20 4.64
C MET A 25 5.54 1.98 5.19
N TYR A 26 5.86 0.83 4.59
CA TYR A 26 5.35 -0.48 4.95
C TYR A 26 6.34 -1.23 5.81
N GLY A 27 5.83 -1.97 6.77
CA GLY A 27 6.62 -2.86 7.60
C GLY A 27 5.83 -4.08 8.05
N TRP A 28 6.46 -4.94 8.80
CA TRP A 28 5.84 -6.09 9.45
C TRP A 28 6.24 -6.17 10.92
N ILE A 29 5.29 -6.59 11.75
CA ILE A 29 5.49 -6.71 13.19
C ILE A 29 6.38 -7.91 13.46
N CYS A 30 7.53 -7.69 14.08
CA CYS A 30 8.56 -8.72 14.32
C CYS A 30 8.64 -9.20 15.78
N ASP A 31 7.81 -8.68 16.69
CA ASP A 31 7.74 -9.12 18.09
C ASP A 31 6.26 -9.31 18.50
N GLU A 32 5.99 -10.36 19.28
CA GLU A 32 4.66 -10.66 19.82
C GLU A 32 4.18 -9.66 20.88
N ARG A 33 5.11 -8.90 21.45
CA ARG A 33 4.86 -8.02 22.58
C ARG A 33 4.47 -6.61 22.12
N ASN A 34 3.31 -6.18 22.57
CA ASN A 34 2.94 -4.78 22.54
C ASN A 34 3.42 -4.11 23.85
N ILE A 35 4.48 -3.33 23.77
CA ILE A 35 5.07 -2.66 24.93
C ILE A 35 4.66 -1.20 24.91
N SER A 36 3.95 -0.75 25.96
CA SER A 36 3.49 0.63 26.11
C SER A 36 2.73 1.15 24.88
N SER A 37 1.83 0.31 24.34
CA SER A 37 1.06 0.59 23.12
C SER A 37 1.96 0.88 21.90
N SER A 38 3.09 0.18 21.81
CA SER A 38 4.01 0.23 20.67
C SER A 38 4.35 -1.18 20.21
N TRP A 39 4.54 -1.33 18.90
CA TRP A 39 4.94 -2.55 18.24
C TRP A 39 6.36 -2.40 17.67
N LEU A 40 7.16 -3.46 17.75
CA LEU A 40 8.43 -3.53 17.05
C LEU A 40 8.16 -3.88 15.59
N VAL A 41 8.51 -2.97 14.68
CA VAL A 41 8.22 -3.05 13.24
C VAL A 41 9.53 -3.02 12.46
N ASN A 42 9.70 -3.98 11.56
CA ASN A 42 10.80 -4.00 10.61
C ASN A 42 10.36 -3.35 9.29
N PHE A 43 11.21 -2.52 8.71
CA PHE A 43 10.97 -1.80 7.45
C PHE A 43 11.94 -2.28 6.36
N PRO A 44 11.57 -3.27 5.54
CA PRO A 44 12.44 -3.85 4.53
C PRO A 44 12.57 -2.98 3.29
N GLN A 45 13.61 -3.24 2.52
CA GLN A 45 13.79 -2.79 1.13
C GLN A 45 13.76 -3.98 0.18
N CYS A 46 13.62 -3.74 -1.13
CA CYS A 46 13.58 -4.81 -2.12
C CYS A 46 14.97 -5.45 -2.36
N GLY A 47 14.96 -6.72 -2.72
CA GLY A 47 16.15 -7.45 -3.11
C GLY A 47 17.10 -7.73 -1.93
N GLU A 48 18.40 -7.64 -2.19
CA GLU A 48 19.46 -7.90 -1.21
C GLU A 48 19.86 -6.67 -0.38
N LYS A 49 19.07 -5.58 -0.48
CA LYS A 49 19.34 -4.37 0.28
C LYS A 49 19.07 -4.61 1.77
N ALA A 50 19.88 -3.98 2.62
CA ALA A 50 19.61 -3.98 4.06
C ALA A 50 18.27 -3.31 4.36
N ASP A 51 17.61 -3.78 5.41
CA ASP A 51 16.40 -3.13 5.92
C ASP A 51 16.70 -1.66 6.29
N ILE A 52 15.71 -0.80 6.18
CA ILE A 52 15.85 0.60 6.58
C ILE A 52 16.12 0.66 8.08
N GLU A 53 15.23 0.07 8.86
CA GLU A 53 15.36 0.01 10.32
C GLU A 53 14.37 -1.01 10.92
N THR A 54 14.63 -1.39 12.16
CA THR A 54 13.66 -2.10 13.01
C THR A 54 13.36 -1.19 14.21
N LEU A 55 12.18 -0.61 14.26
CA LEU A 55 11.84 0.49 15.14
C LEU A 55 10.57 0.22 15.94
N SER A 56 10.52 0.74 17.18
CA SER A 56 9.30 0.73 17.99
C SER A 56 8.35 1.84 17.55
N ILE A 57 7.21 1.47 16.98
CA ILE A 57 6.18 2.38 16.49
C ILE A 57 4.93 2.31 17.36
N LYS A 58 4.35 3.45 17.69
CA LYS A 58 3.10 3.50 18.46
C LYS A 58 1.95 2.91 17.66
N GLU A 59 1.12 2.09 18.28
CA GLU A 59 -0.01 1.42 17.63
C GLU A 59 -0.96 2.40 16.92
N LYS A 60 -1.20 3.57 17.50
CA LYS A 60 -2.03 4.62 16.90
C LYS A 60 -1.46 5.27 15.63
N ASP A 61 -0.17 5.07 15.37
CA ASP A 61 0.55 5.59 14.20
C ASP A 61 0.69 4.53 13.11
N LEU A 62 0.07 3.37 13.31
CA LEU A 62 0.06 2.24 12.39
C LEU A 62 -1.36 1.91 11.94
N ILE A 63 -1.48 1.42 10.72
CA ILE A 63 -2.67 0.75 10.22
C ILE A 63 -2.26 -0.61 9.69
N GLN A 64 -3.06 -1.64 9.99
CA GLN A 64 -2.84 -2.97 9.44
C GLN A 64 -3.25 -2.98 7.96
N VAL A 65 -2.41 -3.55 7.11
CA VAL A 65 -2.62 -3.65 5.67
C VAL A 65 -2.60 -5.11 5.22
N PRO A 66 -3.33 -5.46 4.14
CA PRO A 66 -3.40 -6.85 3.68
C PRO A 66 -2.10 -7.35 3.05
N VAL A 67 -1.31 -6.45 2.46
CA VAL A 67 -0.08 -6.75 1.72
C VAL A 67 0.97 -5.70 2.04
N MET A 68 2.23 -6.11 2.10
CA MET A 68 3.37 -5.22 2.28
C MET A 68 4.11 -5.05 0.95
N HIS A 69 4.49 -3.80 0.65
CA HIS A 69 5.24 -3.45 -0.56
C HIS A 69 6.54 -2.75 -0.22
N ALA A 70 7.64 -3.50 -0.13
CA ALA A 70 8.97 -2.96 0.19
C ALA A 70 9.47 -1.92 -0.83
N ILE A 71 9.02 -2.00 -2.09
CA ILE A 71 9.35 -1.03 -3.13
C ILE A 71 8.89 0.39 -2.77
N VAL A 72 7.78 0.53 -2.03
CA VAL A 72 7.28 1.82 -1.57
C VAL A 72 8.26 2.46 -0.59
N ASN A 73 8.87 1.66 0.28
CA ASN A 73 9.88 2.15 1.22
C ASN A 73 11.07 2.77 0.49
N GLU A 74 11.51 2.15 -0.61
CA GLU A 74 12.60 2.70 -1.44
C GLU A 74 12.21 4.02 -2.10
N GLN A 75 10.97 4.13 -2.60
CA GLN A 75 10.48 5.36 -3.21
C GLN A 75 10.39 6.49 -2.19
N ILE A 76 9.83 6.23 -1.01
CA ILE A 76 9.74 7.21 0.07
C ILE A 76 11.14 7.63 0.54
N LYS A 77 12.04 6.65 0.75
CA LYS A 77 13.42 6.93 1.13
C LYS A 77 14.12 7.83 0.11
N ALA A 78 14.01 7.51 -1.19
CA ALA A 78 14.58 8.32 -2.26
C ALA A 78 14.01 9.75 -2.29
N GLU A 79 12.71 9.92 -2.03
CA GLU A 79 12.07 11.23 -1.94
C GLU A 79 12.68 12.09 -0.82
N PHE A 80 12.92 11.53 0.37
CA PHE A 80 13.51 12.27 1.47
C PHE A 80 15.02 12.51 1.29
N GLU A 81 15.76 11.60 0.67
CA GLU A 81 17.20 11.75 0.42
C GLU A 81 17.51 12.68 -0.76
N THR A 82 16.71 12.67 -1.81
CA THR A 82 16.98 13.36 -3.08
C THR A 82 15.99 14.46 -3.43
N GLY A 83 14.84 14.50 -2.76
CA GLY A 83 13.70 15.37 -3.11
C GLY A 83 12.98 14.95 -4.38
N PHE A 84 13.21 13.72 -4.88
CA PHE A 84 12.61 13.19 -6.10
C PHE A 84 11.88 11.88 -5.82
N CYS A 85 10.61 11.81 -6.27
CA CYS A 85 9.81 10.59 -6.24
C CYS A 85 9.02 10.47 -7.56
N ASP A 86 9.23 9.39 -8.30
CA ASP A 86 8.54 9.06 -9.55
C ASP A 86 7.38 8.06 -9.35
N GLY A 87 7.14 7.66 -8.11
CA GLY A 87 6.13 6.67 -7.75
C GLY A 87 4.68 7.12 -7.83
N GLY A 88 4.39 8.33 -8.37
CA GLY A 88 3.03 8.86 -8.45
C GLY A 88 2.39 9.05 -7.07
N LYS A 89 3.11 9.72 -6.15
CA LYS A 89 2.63 10.01 -4.80
C LYS A 89 1.43 10.95 -4.82
N VAL A 90 0.38 10.59 -4.10
CA VAL A 90 -0.79 11.44 -3.83
C VAL A 90 -1.10 11.39 -2.34
N GLU A 91 -1.31 12.56 -1.76
CA GLU A 91 -1.77 12.71 -0.37
C GLU A 91 -3.20 13.28 -0.33
N GLY A 92 -4.01 12.78 0.58
CA GLY A 92 -5.36 13.29 0.79
C GLY A 92 -6.31 12.28 1.39
N ASP A 93 -7.49 12.77 1.76
CA ASP A 93 -8.52 11.97 2.45
C ASP A 93 -9.32 11.07 1.49
N ASN A 94 -9.13 11.22 0.18
CA ASN A 94 -9.77 10.40 -0.84
C ASN A 94 -8.91 9.22 -1.33
N CYS A 95 -7.74 9.01 -0.73
CA CYS A 95 -6.89 7.87 -1.03
C CYS A 95 -7.43 6.61 -0.35
N VAL A 96 -7.48 5.51 -1.09
CA VAL A 96 -7.98 4.21 -0.61
C VAL A 96 -7.09 3.07 -1.06
N GLU A 97 -7.15 1.95 -0.32
CA GLU A 97 -6.52 0.68 -0.68
C GLU A 97 -7.59 -0.42 -0.70
N VAL A 98 -7.54 -1.29 -1.71
CA VAL A 98 -8.43 -2.44 -1.83
C VAL A 98 -7.99 -3.52 -0.84
N ILE A 99 -8.91 -3.94 0.03
CA ILE A 99 -8.63 -4.93 1.09
C ILE A 99 -9.16 -6.33 0.77
N ALA A 100 -9.94 -6.48 -0.31
CA ALA A 100 -10.53 -7.75 -0.72
C ALA A 100 -10.16 -8.11 -2.17
N GLU A 101 -9.90 -9.39 -2.43
CA GLU A 101 -9.77 -9.91 -3.79
C GLU A 101 -11.15 -10.29 -4.32
N VAL A 102 -11.70 -9.49 -5.23
CA VAL A 102 -13.06 -9.63 -5.73
C VAL A 102 -13.04 -9.89 -7.24
N PRO A 103 -13.66 -10.99 -7.73
CA PRO A 103 -13.61 -11.36 -9.16
C PRO A 103 -14.11 -10.26 -10.11
N GLU A 104 -15.06 -9.44 -9.67
CA GLU A 104 -15.58 -8.31 -10.44
C GLU A 104 -14.52 -7.23 -10.66
N TYR A 105 -13.65 -6.96 -9.67
CA TYR A 105 -12.56 -5.98 -9.78
C TYR A 105 -11.39 -6.56 -10.59
N VAL A 106 -11.08 -7.85 -10.38
CA VAL A 106 -10.02 -8.58 -11.11
C VAL A 106 -10.22 -8.55 -12.62
N LYS A 107 -11.47 -8.62 -13.12
CA LYS A 107 -11.79 -8.46 -14.55
C LYS A 107 -11.30 -7.14 -15.15
N HIS A 108 -11.10 -6.14 -14.32
CA HIS A 108 -10.60 -4.82 -14.69
C HIS A 108 -9.11 -4.63 -14.32
N GLY A 109 -8.43 -5.71 -13.92
CA GLY A 109 -7.03 -5.68 -13.50
C GLY A 109 -6.81 -5.06 -12.13
N VAL A 110 -7.85 -4.96 -11.30
CA VAL A 110 -7.76 -4.41 -9.95
C VAL A 110 -7.74 -5.53 -8.92
N HIS A 111 -6.67 -5.59 -8.14
CA HIS A 111 -6.36 -6.62 -7.16
C HIS A 111 -6.27 -6.05 -5.74
N ARG A 112 -6.37 -6.94 -4.76
CA ARG A 112 -6.16 -6.59 -3.35
C ARG A 112 -4.79 -5.95 -3.13
N GLY A 113 -4.74 -4.90 -2.33
CA GLY A 113 -3.54 -4.11 -2.05
C GLY A 113 -3.32 -2.96 -3.03
N MET A 114 -4.01 -2.92 -4.18
CA MET A 114 -3.95 -1.80 -5.10
C MET A 114 -4.55 -0.55 -4.48
N GLN A 115 -3.97 0.60 -4.82
CA GLN A 115 -4.30 1.89 -4.26
C GLN A 115 -4.97 2.78 -5.30
N GLY A 116 -5.95 3.55 -4.87
CA GLY A 116 -6.75 4.39 -5.77
C GLY A 116 -7.23 5.68 -5.13
N LEU A 117 -7.92 6.46 -5.95
CA LEU A 117 -8.50 7.74 -5.58
C LEU A 117 -10.02 7.68 -5.76
N ILE A 118 -10.76 7.97 -4.71
CA ILE A 118 -12.21 8.16 -4.82
C ILE A 118 -12.49 9.41 -5.64
N LEU A 119 -13.37 9.29 -6.63
CA LEU A 119 -13.86 10.39 -7.44
C LEU A 119 -15.20 10.88 -6.89
N PRO A 120 -15.22 11.94 -6.06
CA PRO A 120 -16.42 12.38 -5.34
C PRO A 120 -17.54 12.90 -6.26
N GLU A 121 -17.20 13.34 -7.46
CA GLU A 121 -18.15 13.90 -8.44
C GLU A 121 -18.96 12.85 -9.21
N ARG A 122 -18.55 11.59 -9.13
CA ARG A 122 -19.26 10.48 -9.77
C ARG A 122 -20.15 9.81 -8.75
N ALA A 123 -21.46 10.01 -8.91
CA ALA A 123 -22.49 9.62 -7.97
C ALA A 123 -22.41 8.14 -7.55
N LYS A 124 -22.64 7.93 -6.26
CA LYS A 124 -22.91 6.63 -5.65
C LYS A 124 -24.13 5.98 -6.32
N GLU A 125 -23.92 4.99 -7.15
CA GLU A 125 -24.98 4.05 -7.49
C GLU A 125 -24.88 2.88 -6.50
N LYS A 126 -25.91 2.70 -5.68
CA LYS A 126 -26.10 1.56 -4.76
C LYS A 126 -25.05 1.39 -3.64
N GLY A 127 -24.43 2.48 -3.16
CA GLY A 127 -23.46 2.39 -2.05
C GLY A 127 -22.01 2.14 -2.50
N ASP A 128 -21.76 2.03 -3.81
CA ASP A 128 -20.42 1.88 -4.35
C ASP A 128 -19.74 3.25 -4.55
N LEU A 129 -18.43 3.29 -4.34
CA LEU A 129 -17.61 4.46 -4.59
C LEU A 129 -16.91 4.29 -5.95
N ILE A 130 -16.88 5.33 -6.78
CA ILE A 130 -16.10 5.29 -8.01
C ILE A 130 -14.64 5.56 -7.66
N VAL A 131 -13.78 4.58 -7.93
CA VAL A 131 -12.35 4.63 -7.61
C VAL A 131 -11.55 4.55 -8.90
N ARG A 132 -10.60 5.48 -9.04
CA ARG A 132 -9.59 5.49 -10.08
C ARG A 132 -8.31 4.84 -9.57
N PHE A 133 -7.79 3.87 -10.30
CA PHE A 133 -6.55 3.15 -9.99
C PHE A 133 -5.44 3.58 -10.97
N PRO A 134 -4.62 4.57 -10.61
CA PRO A 134 -3.52 5.02 -11.45
C PRO A 134 -2.35 4.03 -11.39
N GLN A 135 -1.50 4.07 -12.43
CA GLN A 135 -0.19 3.45 -12.39
C GLN A 135 0.91 4.47 -12.70
N SER A 136 2.12 4.23 -12.22
CA SER A 136 3.26 5.10 -12.47
C SER A 136 3.70 4.97 -13.93
N GLY A 137 3.86 6.11 -14.62
CA GLY A 137 4.40 6.15 -15.98
C GLY A 137 3.47 5.66 -17.09
N GLY A 138 2.16 5.51 -16.85
CA GLY A 138 1.22 5.03 -17.85
C GLY A 138 -0.22 5.50 -17.64
N ASP A 139 -1.12 4.97 -18.47
CA ASP A 139 -2.56 5.18 -18.31
C ASP A 139 -3.07 4.51 -17.03
N ASP A 140 -4.20 4.97 -16.52
CA ASP A 140 -4.85 4.34 -15.37
C ASP A 140 -5.16 2.86 -15.68
N ILE A 141 -5.01 1.99 -14.67
CA ILE A 141 -5.39 0.59 -14.77
C ILE A 141 -6.89 0.49 -15.02
N ALA A 142 -7.67 1.15 -14.17
CA ALA A 142 -9.12 1.17 -14.26
C ALA A 142 -9.72 2.37 -13.50
N THR A 143 -10.96 2.69 -13.85
CA THR A 143 -11.86 3.52 -13.04
C THR A 143 -13.17 2.75 -12.91
N ILE A 144 -13.45 2.19 -11.74
CA ILE A 144 -14.54 1.25 -11.50
C ILE A 144 -15.32 1.56 -10.22
N PRO A 145 -16.58 1.12 -10.12
CA PRO A 145 -17.29 1.09 -8.84
C PRO A 145 -16.68 0.03 -7.91
N VAL A 146 -16.45 0.41 -6.66
CA VAL A 146 -15.92 -0.47 -5.61
C VAL A 146 -16.79 -0.29 -4.37
N ARG A 147 -17.16 -1.39 -3.71
CA ARG A 147 -17.93 -1.34 -2.47
C ARG A 147 -17.10 -0.68 -1.36
N GLU A 148 -17.73 0.17 -0.58
CA GLU A 148 -17.05 0.87 0.51
C GLU A 148 -16.44 -0.11 1.54
N GLU A 149 -17.09 -1.25 1.77
CA GLU A 149 -16.61 -2.32 2.67
C GLU A 149 -15.34 -3.03 2.20
N ASP A 150 -15.02 -2.97 0.90
CA ASP A 150 -13.81 -3.54 0.29
C ASP A 150 -12.65 -2.55 0.23
N LEU A 151 -12.83 -1.36 0.80
CA LEU A 151 -11.85 -0.29 0.80
C LEU A 151 -11.38 0.06 2.21
N MET A 152 -10.13 0.44 2.30
CA MET A 152 -9.54 1.05 3.47
C MET A 152 -9.03 2.44 3.10
N TYR A 153 -9.42 3.46 3.89
CA TYR A 153 -8.89 4.81 3.72
C TYR A 153 -7.43 4.89 4.15
N ILE A 154 -6.61 5.49 3.30
CA ILE A 154 -5.20 5.74 3.54
C ILE A 154 -4.89 7.22 3.31
N GLN A 155 -3.86 7.76 3.95
CA GLN A 155 -3.51 9.18 3.80
C GLN A 155 -2.55 9.45 2.64
N VAL A 156 -1.82 8.44 2.22
CA VAL A 156 -0.84 8.51 1.13
C VAL A 156 -1.01 7.30 0.22
N MET A 157 -1.13 7.57 -1.08
CA MET A 157 -1.16 6.57 -2.14
C MET A 157 0.11 6.70 -3.00
N TYR A 158 0.63 5.57 -3.44
CA TYR A 158 1.73 5.48 -4.42
C TYR A 158 1.30 4.61 -5.60
N ALA A 159 1.20 5.21 -6.79
CA ALA A 159 0.80 4.50 -8.01
C ALA A 159 1.75 3.35 -8.37
N ILE A 160 3.03 3.41 -7.95
CA ILE A 160 4.00 2.34 -8.13
C ILE A 160 3.57 1.02 -7.48
N VAL A 161 2.77 1.06 -6.41
CA VAL A 161 2.20 -0.14 -5.79
C VAL A 161 1.36 -0.91 -6.80
N ASN A 162 0.54 -0.20 -7.58
CA ASN A 162 -0.32 -0.81 -8.59
C ASN A 162 0.48 -1.48 -9.71
N ASN A 163 1.60 -0.86 -10.12
CA ASN A 163 2.51 -1.46 -11.11
C ASN A 163 3.11 -2.78 -10.58
N VAL A 164 3.55 -2.79 -9.32
CA VAL A 164 4.15 -3.99 -8.69
C VAL A 164 3.13 -5.12 -8.63
N ILE A 165 1.94 -4.86 -8.10
CA ILE A 165 0.87 -5.86 -7.98
C ILE A 165 0.46 -6.39 -9.35
N LYS A 166 0.22 -5.49 -10.31
CA LYS A 166 -0.11 -5.88 -11.69
C LYS A 166 0.92 -6.82 -12.28
N HIS A 167 2.20 -6.49 -12.12
CA HIS A 167 3.30 -7.32 -12.62
C HIS A 167 3.34 -8.70 -11.95
N GLU A 168 3.08 -8.78 -10.64
CA GLU A 168 3.04 -10.06 -9.92
C GLU A 168 1.94 -10.98 -10.48
N PHE A 169 0.73 -10.46 -10.69
CA PHE A 169 -0.38 -11.23 -11.24
C PHE A 169 -0.16 -11.63 -12.70
N GLU A 170 0.33 -10.73 -13.54
CA GLU A 170 0.68 -11.04 -14.94
C GLU A 170 1.76 -12.14 -15.03
N TRP A 171 2.75 -12.09 -14.12
CA TRP A 171 3.79 -13.11 -14.05
C TRP A 171 3.24 -14.48 -13.61
N GLU A 172 2.36 -14.51 -12.61
CA GLU A 172 1.70 -15.73 -12.14
C GLU A 172 0.84 -16.36 -13.24
N GLU A 173 0.05 -15.57 -13.97
CA GLU A 173 -0.75 -16.05 -15.11
C GLU A 173 0.11 -16.69 -16.19
N GLN A 174 1.24 -16.05 -16.55
CA GLN A 174 2.14 -16.56 -17.58
C GLN A 174 2.82 -17.89 -17.18
N HIS A 175 3.13 -18.08 -15.89
CA HIS A 175 3.91 -19.22 -15.42
C HIS A 175 3.06 -20.36 -14.85
N TYR A 176 1.86 -20.08 -14.36
CA TYR A 176 0.99 -21.05 -13.70
C TYR A 176 -0.43 -21.13 -14.29
N GLY A 177 -0.82 -20.24 -15.18
CA GLY A 177 -2.17 -20.21 -15.79
C GLY A 177 -2.54 -21.46 -16.59
N ASP A 178 -1.60 -22.14 -17.20
CA ASP A 178 -1.79 -23.34 -18.00
C ASP A 178 -1.99 -24.65 -17.20
N LYS A 179 -1.94 -24.61 -15.86
CA LYS A 179 -2.08 -25.80 -15.01
C LYS A 179 -3.50 -26.05 -14.49
N LYS A 180 -4.49 -25.26 -14.92
CA LYS A 180 -5.91 -25.40 -14.50
C LYS A 180 -6.85 -25.77 -15.67
N SER A 181 -6.37 -26.47 -16.66
CA SER A 181 -7.23 -27.10 -17.68
C SER A 181 -7.22 -28.62 -17.54
#